data_b0c7326109ddab6c34671bde9666b324
#
_entry.id   b0c7326109ddab6c34671bde9666b324
#
_cell.length_a   1.000
_cell.length_b   1.000
_cell.length_c   1.000
_cell.angle_alpha   90.00
_cell.angle_beta   90.00
_cell.angle_gamma   90.00
#
_symmetry.space_group_name_H-M   'P 1'
#
loop_
_entity.id
_entity.type
_entity.pdbx_description
1 polymer ?
#
loop_
_entity_poly.entity_id
_entity_poly.type
_entity_poly.pdbx_seq_one_letter_code
_entity_poly.pdbx_strand_id
1 'polypeptide(L)'
;EMTSSLVGSEICIRDSKTITVQELTELLDMSESTIRRDLTTLHKKGKLIKVHGGATAVNMAQYTRDESVAVRQDLNIDEKVQIGKYASSLIEKDDFVYIDAGTTTDFLIDFLTEQDAVYVTNGIMHAKKLTQKGCIVYLIGGELKEATLALVGEEAMKTLGRYHFTKGFFGTNGIHIESGCTTPDIREAAIKEMAILRSAKAYILADSTKFGQVAPVTFSELDAVDIITTKLKDATFNKYKNIVEVAK
;
A
#
# COMPACT_ATOMS: atom_id res chain seq x y z
N GLU A 1 -16.01 6.98 23.99
CA GLU A 1 -16.87 5.89 24.45
C GLU A 1 -17.64 5.32 23.27
N MET A 2 -17.57 3.99 23.07
CA MET A 2 -18.33 3.31 22.03
C MET A 2 -19.76 3.09 22.54
N THR A 3 -20.76 3.45 21.75
CA THR A 3 -22.16 3.16 22.07
C THR A 3 -22.44 1.65 21.97
N SER A 4 -23.42 1.14 22.73
CA SER A 4 -23.80 -0.29 22.69
C SER A 4 -24.12 -0.79 21.27
N SER A 5 -24.70 0.07 20.42
CA SER A 5 -25.02 -0.26 19.03
C SER A 5 -23.76 -0.42 18.15
N LEU A 6 -22.76 0.39 18.39
CA LEU A 6 -21.48 0.36 17.65
C LEU A 6 -20.73 -0.95 17.92
N VAL A 7 -20.74 -1.40 19.20
CA VAL A 7 -20.14 -2.68 19.61
C VAL A 7 -20.91 -3.86 19.04
N GLY A 8 -22.24 -3.81 19.06
CA GLY A 8 -23.10 -4.84 18.48
C GLY A 8 -22.87 -4.99 16.98
N SER A 9 -22.82 -3.89 16.23
CA SER A 9 -22.52 -3.90 14.79
C SER A 9 -21.15 -4.50 14.48
N GLU A 10 -20.10 -4.14 15.26
CA GLU A 10 -18.75 -4.69 15.10
C GLU A 10 -18.70 -6.21 15.30
N ILE A 11 -19.37 -6.72 16.34
CA ILE A 11 -19.41 -8.16 16.67
C ILE A 11 -20.15 -8.92 15.57
N CYS A 12 -21.35 -8.48 15.16
CA CYS A 12 -22.14 -9.14 14.12
C CYS A 12 -21.40 -9.24 12.79
N ILE A 13 -20.68 -8.19 12.39
CA ILE A 13 -19.92 -8.19 11.14
C ILE A 13 -18.70 -9.11 11.23
N ARG A 14 -18.02 -9.14 12.37
CA ARG A 14 -16.89 -10.03 12.57
C ARG A 14 -17.28 -11.50 12.46
N ASP A 15 -18.45 -11.87 12.99
CA ASP A 15 -18.90 -13.25 13.04
C ASP A 15 -19.53 -13.70 11.70
N SER A 16 -20.23 -12.80 10.99
CA SER A 16 -20.91 -13.12 9.71
C SER A 16 -20.07 -12.91 8.47
N LYS A 17 -18.85 -12.33 8.57
CA LYS A 17 -17.93 -11.94 7.49
C LYS A 17 -18.48 -10.86 6.53
N THR A 18 -19.75 -10.97 6.12
CA THR A 18 -20.45 -9.95 5.31
C THR A 18 -21.90 -9.90 5.78
N ILE A 19 -22.44 -8.69 5.97
CA ILE A 19 -23.80 -8.48 6.48
C ILE A 19 -24.40 -7.23 5.82
N THR A 20 -25.70 -7.29 5.49
CA THR A 20 -26.42 -6.16 4.92
C THR A 20 -26.89 -5.20 6.01
N VAL A 21 -27.19 -3.94 5.64
CA VAL A 21 -27.82 -2.97 6.55
C VAL A 21 -29.14 -3.49 7.07
N GLN A 22 -29.94 -4.19 6.24
CA GLN A 22 -31.22 -4.74 6.62
C GLN A 22 -31.07 -5.83 7.69
N GLU A 23 -30.16 -6.79 7.49
CA GLU A 23 -29.87 -7.84 8.47
C GLU A 23 -29.39 -7.26 9.82
N LEU A 24 -28.53 -6.21 9.78
CA LEU A 24 -28.10 -5.53 11.01
C LEU A 24 -29.24 -4.80 11.71
N THR A 25 -30.15 -4.19 10.94
CA THR A 25 -31.35 -3.52 11.47
C THR A 25 -32.26 -4.51 12.23
N GLU A 26 -32.45 -5.69 11.64
CA GLU A 26 -33.25 -6.77 12.25
C GLU A 26 -32.54 -7.40 13.46
N LEU A 27 -31.25 -7.69 13.37
CA LEU A 27 -30.48 -8.33 14.45
C LEU A 27 -30.29 -7.43 15.69
N LEU A 28 -30.15 -6.13 15.48
CA LEU A 28 -29.84 -5.18 16.56
C LEU A 28 -31.07 -4.38 17.01
N ASP A 29 -32.23 -4.58 16.38
CA ASP A 29 -33.47 -3.83 16.60
C ASP A 29 -33.24 -2.29 16.58
N MET A 30 -32.55 -1.83 15.54
CA MET A 30 -32.13 -0.42 15.43
C MET A 30 -32.54 0.18 14.08
N SER A 31 -32.71 1.50 14.04
CA SER A 31 -33.05 2.17 12.80
C SER A 31 -31.92 2.06 11.75
N GLU A 32 -32.29 1.96 10.47
CA GLU A 32 -31.35 1.94 9.34
C GLU A 32 -30.39 3.12 9.36
N SER A 33 -30.86 4.30 9.77
CA SER A 33 -30.03 5.51 9.85
C SER A 33 -28.94 5.38 10.93
N THR A 34 -29.24 4.74 12.07
CA THR A 34 -28.27 4.46 13.13
C THR A 34 -27.24 3.46 12.65
N ILE A 35 -27.67 2.34 12.03
CA ILE A 35 -26.77 1.33 11.47
C ILE A 35 -25.84 1.95 10.43
N ARG A 36 -26.34 2.75 9.47
CA ARG A 36 -25.52 3.40 8.46
C ARG A 36 -24.46 4.36 9.05
N ARG A 37 -24.81 5.04 10.15
CA ARG A 37 -23.86 5.92 10.86
C ARG A 37 -22.79 5.09 11.60
N ASP A 38 -23.19 4.00 12.25
CA ASP A 38 -22.28 3.10 12.95
C ASP A 38 -21.32 2.41 11.98
N LEU A 39 -21.82 1.90 10.86
CA LEU A 39 -20.98 1.35 9.79
C LEU A 39 -20.00 2.37 9.23
N THR A 40 -20.41 3.62 9.10
CA THR A 40 -19.52 4.70 8.65
C THR A 40 -18.44 4.99 9.68
N THR A 41 -18.78 4.99 10.97
CA THR A 41 -17.83 5.21 12.06
C THR A 41 -16.84 4.06 12.19
N LEU A 42 -17.31 2.80 12.10
CA LEU A 42 -16.47 1.62 12.16
C LEU A 42 -15.56 1.49 10.94
N HIS A 43 -16.05 1.87 9.76
CA HIS A 43 -15.25 1.94 8.54
C HIS A 43 -14.11 2.96 8.65
N LYS A 44 -14.40 4.18 9.15
CA LYS A 44 -13.38 5.19 9.42
C LYS A 44 -12.33 4.74 10.44
N LYS A 45 -12.72 3.88 11.39
CA LYS A 45 -11.81 3.27 12.37
C LYS A 45 -11.09 2.02 11.86
N GLY A 46 -11.24 1.66 10.57
CA GLY A 46 -10.62 0.47 9.99
C GLY A 46 -11.13 -0.88 10.54
N LYS A 47 -12.25 -0.89 11.26
CA LYS A 47 -12.79 -2.10 11.90
C LYS A 47 -13.67 -2.94 10.99
N LEU A 48 -14.12 -2.39 9.88
CA LEU A 48 -14.88 -3.05 8.84
C LEU A 48 -14.72 -2.31 7.51
N ILE A 49 -15.11 -2.96 6.42
CA ILE A 49 -15.21 -2.36 5.09
C ILE A 49 -16.67 -2.14 4.77
N LYS A 50 -17.09 -0.87 4.60
CA LYS A 50 -18.43 -0.52 4.15
C LYS A 50 -18.54 -0.78 2.65
N VAL A 51 -19.57 -1.55 2.27
CA VAL A 51 -19.90 -1.84 0.86
C VAL A 51 -21.30 -1.29 0.54
N HIS A 52 -21.68 -1.32 -0.76
CA HIS A 52 -23.02 -0.90 -1.15
C HIS A 52 -24.09 -1.81 -0.50
N GLY A 53 -24.93 -1.23 0.35
CA GLY A 53 -25.98 -1.95 1.06
C GLY A 53 -25.60 -2.68 2.34
N GLY A 54 -24.33 -2.60 2.80
CA GLY A 54 -23.89 -3.32 4.00
C GLY A 54 -22.47 -3.06 4.42
N ALA A 55 -21.87 -4.05 5.08
CA ALA A 55 -20.47 -4.06 5.47
C ALA A 55 -19.90 -5.48 5.44
N THR A 56 -18.59 -5.58 5.25
CA THR A 56 -17.84 -6.83 5.38
C THR A 56 -16.82 -6.69 6.49
N ALA A 57 -16.56 -7.78 7.21
CA ALA A 57 -15.49 -7.81 8.19
C ALA A 57 -14.15 -7.52 7.50
N VAL A 58 -13.31 -6.72 8.15
CA VAL A 58 -11.90 -6.69 7.79
C VAL A 58 -11.36 -8.09 8.05
N ASN A 59 -11.13 -8.84 6.99
CA ASN A 59 -10.58 -10.18 7.15
C ASN A 59 -9.11 -10.06 7.49
N MET A 60 -8.83 -9.83 8.77
CA MET A 60 -7.46 -9.68 9.30
C MET A 60 -6.57 -10.86 8.88
N ALA A 61 -7.14 -12.06 8.71
CA ALA A 61 -6.39 -13.22 8.25
C ALA A 61 -5.94 -13.10 6.79
N GLN A 62 -6.66 -12.32 5.96
CA GLN A 62 -6.29 -12.06 4.57
C GLN A 62 -5.22 -10.97 4.50
N TYR A 63 -5.17 -10.06 5.48
CA TYR A 63 -4.18 -8.98 5.55
C TYR A 63 -2.93 -9.32 6.36
N THR A 64 -2.98 -10.39 7.19
CA THR A 64 -1.80 -10.91 7.95
C THR A 64 -0.92 -11.82 7.12
N ARG A 65 -1.38 -12.31 5.96
CA ARG A 65 -0.57 -13.12 5.05
C ARG A 65 -0.14 -12.28 3.86
N ASP A 66 1.17 -12.22 3.65
CA ASP A 66 1.70 -11.76 2.37
C ASP A 66 1.26 -12.74 1.29
N GLU A 67 0.33 -12.31 0.44
CA GLU A 67 0.10 -13.03 -0.80
C GLU A 67 1.39 -13.05 -1.62
N SER A 68 1.71 -14.21 -2.18
CA SER A 68 2.91 -14.33 -3.00
C SER A 68 2.92 -13.31 -4.15
N VAL A 69 4.10 -12.87 -4.54
CA VAL A 69 4.28 -11.98 -5.70
C VAL A 69 3.56 -12.50 -6.93
N ALA A 70 3.60 -13.83 -7.16
CA ALA A 70 2.96 -14.47 -8.31
C ALA A 70 1.45 -14.21 -8.37
N VAL A 71 0.75 -14.27 -7.23
CA VAL A 71 -0.70 -13.96 -7.18
C VAL A 71 -0.96 -12.48 -7.40
N ARG A 72 -0.16 -11.61 -6.76
CA ARG A 72 -0.35 -10.16 -6.83
C ARG A 72 0.02 -9.58 -8.20
N GLN A 73 0.89 -10.22 -8.97
CA GLN A 73 1.36 -9.72 -10.26
C GLN A 73 0.22 -9.59 -11.27
N ASP A 74 -0.71 -10.53 -11.25
CA ASP A 74 -1.82 -10.60 -12.21
C ASP A 74 -3.05 -9.77 -11.79
N LEU A 75 -3.02 -9.14 -10.60
CA LEU A 75 -4.13 -8.32 -10.11
C LEU A 75 -3.98 -6.85 -10.54
N ASN A 76 -5.07 -6.24 -11.00
CA ASN A 76 -5.16 -4.81 -11.32
C ASN A 76 -4.07 -4.32 -12.30
N ILE A 77 -3.74 -5.12 -13.31
CA ILE A 77 -2.65 -4.85 -14.26
C ILE A 77 -2.82 -3.49 -14.94
N ASP A 78 -4.01 -3.15 -15.41
CA ASP A 78 -4.27 -1.89 -16.10
C ASP A 78 -3.96 -0.67 -15.23
N GLU A 79 -4.30 -0.72 -13.94
CA GLU A 79 -3.97 0.34 -13.00
C GLU A 79 -2.46 0.42 -12.73
N LYS A 80 -1.80 -0.72 -12.51
CA LYS A 80 -0.36 -0.78 -12.30
C LYS A 80 0.45 -0.27 -13.49
N VAL A 81 -0.01 -0.56 -14.71
CA VAL A 81 0.58 -0.03 -15.94
C VAL A 81 0.53 1.50 -15.97
N GLN A 82 -0.63 2.10 -15.67
CA GLN A 82 -0.79 3.55 -15.66
C GLN A 82 0.09 4.19 -14.58
N ILE A 83 0.06 3.63 -13.36
CA ILE A 83 0.86 4.08 -12.21
C ILE A 83 2.35 3.96 -12.53
N GLY A 84 2.79 2.80 -13.03
CA GLY A 84 4.19 2.55 -13.35
C GLY A 84 4.72 3.47 -14.45
N LYS A 85 3.93 3.71 -15.48
CA LYS A 85 4.26 4.64 -16.58
C LYS A 85 4.42 6.08 -16.08
N TYR A 86 3.52 6.55 -15.23
CA TYR A 86 3.63 7.88 -14.64
C TYR A 86 4.82 7.97 -13.68
N ALA A 87 4.98 6.99 -12.78
CA ALA A 87 6.07 6.97 -11.82
C ALA A 87 7.46 6.93 -12.51
N SER A 88 7.60 6.17 -13.60
CA SER A 88 8.85 6.13 -14.37
C SER A 88 9.22 7.48 -14.98
N SER A 89 8.24 8.30 -15.38
CA SER A 89 8.47 9.63 -15.95
C SER A 89 8.95 10.66 -14.93
N LEU A 90 8.89 10.36 -13.64
CA LEU A 90 9.39 11.23 -12.57
C LEU A 90 10.91 11.06 -12.34
N ILE A 91 11.52 10.02 -12.90
CA ILE A 91 12.96 9.74 -12.74
C ILE A 91 13.72 10.55 -13.77
N GLU A 92 14.73 11.26 -13.29
CA GLU A 92 15.55 12.16 -14.08
C GLU A 92 17.01 11.68 -14.10
N LYS A 93 17.76 12.20 -15.07
CA LYS A 93 19.19 11.98 -15.14
C LYS A 93 19.89 12.38 -13.83
N ASP A 94 20.90 11.61 -13.44
CA ASP A 94 21.70 11.80 -12.22
C ASP A 94 20.90 11.56 -10.90
N ASP A 95 19.67 11.07 -10.96
CA ASP A 95 18.94 10.64 -9.76
C ASP A 95 19.62 9.44 -9.08
N PHE A 96 19.54 9.39 -7.75
CA PHE A 96 19.86 8.23 -6.94
C PHE A 96 18.56 7.67 -6.36
N VAL A 97 18.05 6.62 -6.99
CA VAL A 97 16.66 6.15 -6.84
C VAL A 97 16.60 4.87 -6.02
N TYR A 98 15.71 4.84 -5.02
CA TYR A 98 15.32 3.59 -4.37
C TYR A 98 14.03 3.05 -4.98
N ILE A 99 14.00 1.75 -5.33
CA ILE A 99 12.81 1.04 -5.80
C ILE A 99 12.57 -0.16 -4.89
N ASP A 100 11.49 -0.10 -4.13
CA ASP A 100 11.06 -1.15 -3.21
C ASP A 100 10.52 -2.38 -3.95
N ALA A 101 10.78 -3.58 -3.43
CA ALA A 101 10.24 -4.83 -4.00
C ALA A 101 8.71 -4.84 -3.94
N GLY A 102 8.06 -4.91 -5.07
CA GLY A 102 6.61 -4.94 -5.16
C GLY A 102 6.12 -5.09 -6.59
N THR A 103 4.88 -5.56 -6.77
CA THR A 103 4.35 -5.77 -8.12
C THR A 103 4.03 -4.47 -8.85
N THR A 104 3.61 -3.41 -8.15
CA THR A 104 3.35 -2.11 -8.79
C THR A 104 4.66 -1.39 -9.15
N THR A 105 5.68 -1.49 -8.30
CA THR A 105 7.02 -0.97 -8.58
C THR A 105 7.75 -1.74 -9.67
N ASP A 106 7.41 -3.01 -9.89
CA ASP A 106 7.90 -3.79 -11.03
C ASP A 106 7.43 -3.21 -12.37
N PHE A 107 6.17 -2.76 -12.44
CA PHE A 107 5.65 -2.06 -13.63
C PHE A 107 6.34 -0.70 -13.87
N LEU A 108 6.78 0.02 -12.83
CA LEU A 108 7.61 1.21 -13.02
C LEU A 108 8.87 0.85 -13.82
N ILE A 109 9.53 -0.26 -13.48
CA ILE A 109 10.75 -0.68 -14.19
C ILE A 109 10.44 -1.04 -15.65
N ASP A 110 9.27 -1.59 -15.98
CA ASP A 110 8.89 -1.88 -17.37
C ASP A 110 8.94 -0.64 -18.26
N PHE A 111 8.44 0.49 -17.75
CA PHE A 111 8.37 1.75 -18.48
C PHE A 111 9.59 2.65 -18.30
N LEU A 112 10.58 2.21 -17.52
CA LEU A 112 11.78 2.97 -17.26
C LEU A 112 12.59 3.19 -18.54
N THR A 113 12.91 4.46 -18.82
CA THR A 113 13.75 4.88 -19.97
C THR A 113 15.04 5.53 -19.54
N GLU A 114 15.12 6.05 -18.30
CA GLU A 114 16.31 6.73 -17.80
C GLU A 114 17.37 5.71 -17.36
N GLN A 115 18.53 5.73 -18.01
CA GLN A 115 19.65 4.82 -17.75
C GLN A 115 20.84 5.51 -17.05
N ASP A 116 20.88 6.85 -17.10
CA ASP A 116 21.94 7.64 -16.46
C ASP A 116 21.68 7.91 -14.96
N ALA A 117 20.59 7.38 -14.40
CA ALA A 117 20.34 7.35 -12.97
C ALA A 117 20.94 6.10 -12.32
N VAL A 118 21.15 6.15 -11.00
CA VAL A 118 21.61 5.01 -10.20
C VAL A 118 20.47 4.45 -9.39
N TYR A 119 20.27 3.14 -9.44
CA TYR A 119 19.15 2.44 -8.82
C TYR A 119 19.60 1.58 -7.65
N VAL A 120 18.89 1.65 -6.56
CA VAL A 120 19.04 0.77 -5.39
C VAL A 120 17.72 0.04 -5.17
N THR A 121 17.75 -1.23 -4.90
CA THR A 121 16.54 -2.02 -4.62
C THR A 121 16.81 -3.11 -3.60
N ASN A 122 15.76 -3.52 -2.88
CA ASN A 122 15.75 -4.73 -2.07
C ASN A 122 15.13 -5.94 -2.81
N GLY A 123 14.64 -5.76 -4.04
CA GLY A 123 13.99 -6.82 -4.83
C GLY A 123 14.97 -7.51 -5.78
N ILE A 124 15.12 -8.84 -5.66
CA ILE A 124 16.00 -9.61 -6.55
C ILE A 124 15.53 -9.52 -8.01
N MET A 125 14.21 -9.64 -8.24
CA MET A 125 13.65 -9.56 -9.59
C MET A 125 13.78 -8.15 -10.17
N HIS A 126 13.65 -7.10 -9.34
CA HIS A 126 13.86 -5.71 -9.71
C HIS A 126 15.31 -5.47 -10.15
N ALA A 127 16.27 -5.94 -9.35
CA ALA A 127 17.69 -5.81 -9.68
C ALA A 127 18.01 -6.49 -11.03
N LYS A 128 17.54 -7.70 -11.25
CA LYS A 128 17.69 -8.42 -12.52
C LYS A 128 17.11 -7.61 -13.69
N LYS A 129 15.89 -7.11 -13.55
CA LYS A 129 15.16 -6.38 -14.61
C LYS A 129 15.84 -5.06 -14.95
N LEU A 130 16.27 -4.29 -13.93
CA LEU A 130 17.01 -3.05 -14.10
C LEU A 130 18.37 -3.28 -14.80
N THR A 131 19.09 -4.34 -14.40
CA THR A 131 20.38 -4.69 -15.04
C THR A 131 20.17 -5.08 -16.52
N GLN A 132 19.09 -5.79 -16.86
CA GLN A 132 18.76 -6.12 -18.25
C GLN A 132 18.45 -4.88 -19.10
N LYS A 133 17.99 -3.78 -18.47
CA LYS A 133 17.81 -2.48 -19.13
C LYS A 133 19.09 -1.64 -19.26
N GLY A 134 20.22 -2.12 -18.76
CA GLY A 134 21.51 -1.43 -18.83
C GLY A 134 21.74 -0.39 -17.72
N CYS A 135 20.90 -0.38 -16.69
CA CYS A 135 21.01 0.56 -15.57
C CYS A 135 22.14 0.17 -14.62
N ILE A 136 22.71 1.16 -13.90
CA ILE A 136 23.59 0.93 -12.75
C ILE A 136 22.72 0.58 -11.55
N VAL A 137 22.90 -0.63 -10.98
CA VAL A 137 22.03 -1.18 -9.94
C VAL A 137 22.81 -1.66 -8.73
N TYR A 138 22.38 -1.25 -7.56
CA TYR A 138 22.83 -1.80 -6.28
C TYR A 138 21.69 -2.59 -5.64
N LEU A 139 21.90 -3.90 -5.45
CA LEU A 139 21.01 -4.74 -4.66
C LEU A 139 21.49 -4.69 -3.20
N ILE A 140 20.62 -4.28 -2.26
CA ILE A 140 20.99 -4.29 -0.84
C ILE A 140 21.15 -5.73 -0.36
N GLY A 141 22.04 -5.93 0.63
CA GLY A 141 22.21 -7.24 1.28
C GLY A 141 21.06 -7.54 2.25
N GLY A 142 21.05 -8.75 2.82
CA GLY A 142 20.08 -9.14 3.85
C GLY A 142 19.54 -10.55 3.70
N GLU A 143 18.52 -10.87 4.49
CA GLU A 143 17.77 -12.13 4.42
C GLU A 143 16.76 -12.10 3.28
N LEU A 144 16.75 -13.13 2.45
CA LEU A 144 15.76 -13.26 1.38
C LEU A 144 14.43 -13.78 1.91
N LYS A 145 13.38 -12.97 1.77
CA LYS A 145 12.02 -13.37 2.06
C LYS A 145 11.39 -14.03 0.83
N GLU A 146 11.05 -15.31 0.93
CA GLU A 146 10.54 -16.13 -0.19
C GLU A 146 9.26 -15.57 -0.80
N ALA A 147 8.29 -15.18 0.02
CA ALA A 147 6.96 -14.74 -0.45
C ALA A 147 7.02 -13.51 -1.37
N THR A 148 7.94 -12.60 -1.13
CA THR A 148 8.05 -11.30 -1.83
C THR A 148 9.31 -11.17 -2.66
N LEU A 149 10.25 -12.14 -2.56
CA LEU A 149 11.58 -12.11 -3.18
C LEU A 149 12.34 -10.80 -2.84
N ALA A 150 12.07 -10.30 -1.63
CA ALA A 150 12.65 -9.08 -1.09
C ALA A 150 13.73 -9.39 -0.05
N LEU A 151 14.78 -8.60 -0.05
CA LEU A 151 15.81 -8.62 0.98
C LEU A 151 15.38 -7.75 2.16
N VAL A 152 15.46 -8.30 3.37
CA VAL A 152 15.03 -7.68 4.64
C VAL A 152 16.06 -7.92 5.73
N GLY A 153 15.82 -7.38 6.92
CA GLY A 153 16.62 -7.63 8.11
C GLY A 153 17.72 -6.60 8.36
N GLU A 154 18.56 -6.90 9.36
CA GLU A 154 19.51 -5.93 9.94
C GLU A 154 20.57 -5.44 8.93
N GLU A 155 21.10 -6.32 8.09
CA GLU A 155 22.10 -5.94 7.09
C GLU A 155 21.51 -5.04 6.00
N ALA A 156 20.26 -5.29 5.60
CA ALA A 156 19.52 -4.43 4.70
C ALA A 156 19.33 -3.02 5.30
N MET A 157 18.93 -2.95 6.56
CA MET A 157 18.77 -1.70 7.32
C MET A 157 20.08 -0.92 7.44
N LYS A 158 21.19 -1.59 7.77
CA LYS A 158 22.54 -0.98 7.85
C LYS A 158 22.97 -0.40 6.50
N THR A 159 22.70 -1.11 5.44
CA THR A 159 23.04 -0.65 4.07
C THR A 159 22.23 0.59 3.70
N LEU A 160 20.90 0.57 3.89
CA LEU A 160 20.02 1.69 3.62
C LEU A 160 20.38 2.93 4.46
N GLY A 161 20.77 2.75 5.71
CA GLY A 161 21.16 3.83 6.61
C GLY A 161 22.33 4.69 6.10
N ARG A 162 23.11 4.20 5.13
CA ARG A 162 24.27 4.91 4.52
C ARG A 162 23.92 5.71 3.28
N TYR A 163 22.72 5.47 2.69
CA TYR A 163 22.31 6.10 1.45
C TYR A 163 21.46 7.35 1.70
N HIS A 164 21.43 8.23 0.71
CA HIS A 164 20.55 9.38 0.63
C HIS A 164 20.00 9.42 -0.79
N PHE A 165 18.73 9.05 -0.92
CA PHE A 165 18.05 8.95 -2.20
C PHE A 165 17.49 10.30 -2.63
N THR A 166 17.54 10.63 -3.91
CA THR A 166 16.80 11.77 -4.46
C THR A 166 15.31 11.43 -4.53
N LYS A 167 14.99 10.19 -4.91
CA LYS A 167 13.62 9.69 -5.04
C LYS A 167 13.53 8.24 -4.55
N GLY A 168 12.43 7.91 -3.87
CA GLY A 168 12.10 6.54 -3.47
C GLY A 168 10.70 6.16 -3.96
N PHE A 169 10.54 4.95 -4.50
CA PHE A 169 9.27 4.41 -4.96
C PHE A 169 8.91 3.14 -4.20
N PHE A 170 7.75 3.12 -3.58
CA PHE A 170 7.36 2.08 -2.63
C PHE A 170 6.00 1.47 -2.98
N GLY A 171 5.87 0.17 -2.77
CA GLY A 171 4.58 -0.49 -2.74
C GLY A 171 3.93 -0.44 -1.36
N THR A 172 2.61 -0.66 -1.31
CA THR A 172 1.85 -0.78 -0.06
C THR A 172 0.78 -1.86 -0.17
N ASN A 173 0.36 -2.42 0.97
CA ASN A 173 -0.77 -3.35 1.04
C ASN A 173 -2.07 -2.65 1.44
N GLY A 174 -2.00 -1.52 2.14
CA GLY A 174 -3.16 -0.74 2.52
C GLY A 174 -2.84 0.73 2.73
N ILE A 175 -3.83 1.58 2.47
CA ILE A 175 -3.80 3.03 2.68
C ILE A 175 -5.07 3.41 3.44
N HIS A 176 -4.91 3.97 4.62
CA HIS A 176 -6.03 4.39 5.46
C HIS A 176 -5.77 5.76 6.09
N ILE A 177 -6.83 6.54 6.27
CA ILE A 177 -6.73 7.94 6.74
C ILE A 177 -6.07 8.04 8.12
N GLU A 178 -6.40 7.11 9.02
CA GLU A 178 -5.89 7.13 10.40
C GLU A 178 -4.64 6.25 10.57
N SER A 179 -4.47 5.23 9.71
CA SER A 179 -3.39 4.25 9.85
C SER A 179 -2.23 4.49 8.87
N GLY A 180 -2.37 5.46 7.96
CA GLY A 180 -1.35 5.72 6.96
C GLY A 180 -1.16 4.59 5.95
N CYS A 181 0.07 4.38 5.52
CA CYS A 181 0.48 3.33 4.60
C CYS A 181 0.93 2.10 5.38
N THR A 182 0.38 0.93 5.03
CA THR A 182 0.52 -0.29 5.84
C THR A 182 0.97 -1.50 5.04
N THR A 183 1.65 -2.45 5.71
CA THR A 183 2.13 -3.72 5.14
C THR A 183 1.99 -4.86 6.18
N PRO A 184 1.90 -6.14 5.78
CA PRO A 184 1.74 -7.24 6.73
C PRO A 184 2.99 -7.57 7.55
N ASP A 185 4.18 -7.42 6.98
CA ASP A 185 5.44 -7.89 7.57
C ASP A 185 6.22 -6.73 8.21
N ILE A 186 6.55 -6.88 9.49
CA ILE A 186 7.29 -5.87 10.26
C ILE A 186 8.70 -5.62 9.71
N ARG A 187 9.35 -6.62 9.12
CA ARG A 187 10.69 -6.47 8.54
C ARG A 187 10.66 -5.67 7.24
N GLU A 188 9.61 -5.89 6.42
CA GLU A 188 9.37 -5.06 5.23
C GLU A 188 8.97 -3.64 5.61
N ALA A 189 8.14 -3.48 6.65
CA ALA A 189 7.79 -2.16 7.16
C ALA A 189 9.03 -1.36 7.56
N ALA A 190 9.96 -1.98 8.30
CA ALA A 190 11.21 -1.34 8.72
C ALA A 190 12.08 -0.91 7.52
N ILE A 191 12.19 -1.74 6.47
CA ILE A 191 12.92 -1.41 5.24
C ILE A 191 12.27 -0.21 4.54
N LYS A 192 10.94 -0.22 4.37
CA LYS A 192 10.19 0.87 3.75
C LYS A 192 10.34 2.18 4.53
N GLU A 193 10.13 2.15 5.84
CA GLU A 193 10.30 3.30 6.71
C GLU A 193 11.71 3.90 6.61
N MET A 194 12.75 3.07 6.73
CA MET A 194 14.14 3.52 6.61
C MET A 194 14.40 4.14 5.24
N ALA A 195 13.97 3.51 4.16
CA ALA A 195 14.21 4.02 2.81
C ALA A 195 13.43 5.31 2.53
N ILE A 196 12.20 5.47 3.07
CA ILE A 196 11.42 6.70 3.03
C ILE A 196 12.17 7.82 3.76
N LEU A 197 12.63 7.58 4.98
CA LEU A 197 13.41 8.55 5.76
C LEU A 197 14.71 8.98 5.08
N ARG A 198 15.24 8.15 4.19
CA ARG A 198 16.46 8.41 3.42
C ARG A 198 16.20 9.00 2.03
N SER A 199 14.95 9.23 1.66
CA SER A 199 14.53 9.77 0.37
C SER A 199 14.16 11.26 0.49
N ALA A 200 14.70 12.09 -0.39
CA ALA A 200 14.29 13.50 -0.47
C ALA A 200 12.83 13.65 -0.93
N LYS A 201 12.39 12.73 -1.81
CA LYS A 201 10.98 12.56 -2.20
C LYS A 201 10.63 11.08 -2.17
N ALA A 202 9.52 10.74 -1.51
CA ALA A 202 9.02 9.37 -1.41
C ALA A 202 7.63 9.26 -2.05
N TYR A 203 7.47 8.27 -2.93
CA TYR A 203 6.25 8.01 -3.67
C TYR A 203 5.72 6.62 -3.36
N ILE A 204 4.48 6.53 -2.88
CA ILE A 204 3.75 5.26 -2.75
C ILE A 204 3.01 4.98 -4.05
N LEU A 205 3.24 3.81 -4.64
CA LEU A 205 2.57 3.35 -5.83
C LEU A 205 1.47 2.36 -5.45
N ALA A 206 0.21 2.75 -5.60
CA ALA A 206 -0.91 1.95 -5.13
C ALA A 206 -2.07 1.96 -6.12
N ASP A 207 -2.58 0.78 -6.48
CA ASP A 207 -3.84 0.69 -7.19
C ASP A 207 -5.02 1.09 -6.27
N SER A 208 -6.17 1.43 -6.87
CA SER A 208 -7.34 1.95 -6.16
C SER A 208 -7.89 1.00 -5.09
N THR A 209 -7.61 -0.30 -5.17
CA THR A 209 -8.10 -1.30 -4.20
C THR A 209 -7.39 -1.26 -2.86
N LYS A 210 -6.24 -0.57 -2.77
CA LYS A 210 -5.48 -0.42 -1.52
C LYS A 210 -6.05 0.63 -0.58
N PHE A 211 -6.89 1.52 -1.10
CA PHE A 211 -7.50 2.58 -0.31
C PHE A 211 -8.63 2.04 0.58
N GLY A 212 -8.66 2.50 1.83
CA GLY A 212 -9.54 2.00 2.87
C GLY A 212 -9.11 0.67 3.49
N GLN A 213 -7.97 0.10 3.06
CA GLN A 213 -7.42 -1.14 3.61
C GLN A 213 -6.38 -0.85 4.69
N VAL A 214 -6.28 -1.73 5.68
CA VAL A 214 -5.30 -1.65 6.77
C VAL A 214 -4.62 -3.00 6.93
N ALA A 215 -3.30 -3.04 6.76
CA ALA A 215 -2.45 -4.17 7.12
C ALA A 215 -1.87 -3.99 8.54
N PRO A 216 -1.33 -5.05 9.18
CA PRO A 216 -0.93 -5.01 10.59
C PRO A 216 0.10 -3.96 10.97
N VAL A 217 0.98 -3.54 10.07
CA VAL A 217 2.12 -2.67 10.40
C VAL A 217 2.10 -1.41 9.56
N THR A 218 2.02 -0.25 10.21
CA THR A 218 2.21 1.06 9.57
C THR A 218 3.69 1.32 9.33
N PHE A 219 4.04 1.83 8.15
CA PHE A 219 5.41 2.21 7.81
C PHE A 219 5.55 3.67 7.39
N SER A 220 4.44 4.38 7.18
CA SER A 220 4.43 5.82 6.90
C SER A 220 3.07 6.43 7.23
N GLU A 221 3.09 7.66 7.75
CA GLU A 221 1.90 8.49 7.82
C GLU A 221 1.43 8.88 6.42
N LEU A 222 0.12 9.16 6.27
CA LEU A 222 -0.49 9.42 4.97
C LEU A 222 0.06 10.69 4.30
N ASP A 223 0.36 11.71 5.07
CA ASP A 223 0.82 13.03 4.62
C ASP A 223 2.35 13.16 4.52
N ALA A 224 3.08 12.14 4.95
CA ALA A 224 4.55 12.12 4.89
C ALA A 224 5.11 11.74 3.51
N VAL A 225 4.27 11.27 2.60
CA VAL A 225 4.65 10.73 1.28
C VAL A 225 3.67 11.19 0.21
N ASP A 226 4.13 11.25 -1.05
CA ASP A 226 3.24 11.42 -2.19
C ASP A 226 2.68 10.06 -2.63
N ILE A 227 1.40 9.99 -2.99
CA ILE A 227 0.75 8.74 -3.40
C ILE A 227 0.33 8.85 -4.86
N ILE A 228 0.79 7.92 -5.68
CA ILE A 228 0.42 7.83 -7.10
C ILE A 228 -0.58 6.68 -7.26
N THR A 229 -1.75 7.00 -7.75
CA THR A 229 -2.85 6.04 -7.91
C THR A 229 -3.68 6.34 -9.17
N THR A 230 -4.63 5.48 -9.48
CA THR A 230 -5.68 5.75 -10.48
C THR A 230 -6.88 6.40 -9.81
N LYS A 231 -7.90 6.72 -10.59
CA LYS A 231 -9.10 7.41 -10.11
C LYS A 231 -9.77 6.70 -8.94
N LEU A 232 -9.87 7.40 -7.81
CA LEU A 232 -10.50 6.89 -6.61
C LEU A 232 -12.02 7.03 -6.65
N LYS A 233 -12.71 6.03 -6.10
CA LYS A 233 -14.17 6.05 -5.92
C LYS A 233 -14.59 6.70 -4.61
N ASP A 234 -13.71 6.69 -3.61
CA ASP A 234 -13.98 7.23 -2.28
C ASP A 234 -13.56 8.69 -2.19
N ALA A 235 -14.54 9.57 -2.17
CA ALA A 235 -14.35 11.01 -2.08
C ALA A 235 -13.68 11.48 -0.77
N THR A 236 -13.56 10.64 0.25
CA THR A 236 -12.91 11.01 1.53
C THR A 236 -11.42 11.30 1.36
N PHE A 237 -10.79 10.76 0.32
CA PHE A 237 -9.39 11.01 -0.02
C PHE A 237 -9.16 12.28 -0.84
N ASN A 238 -10.17 12.93 -1.41
CA ASN A 238 -10.04 14.12 -2.26
C ASN A 238 -9.45 15.35 -1.55
N LYS A 239 -9.47 15.38 -0.23
CA LYS A 239 -8.88 16.48 0.56
C LYS A 239 -7.35 16.41 0.67
N TYR A 240 -6.74 15.28 0.33
CA TYR A 240 -5.31 15.07 0.44
C TYR A 240 -4.62 15.46 -0.87
N LYS A 241 -3.85 16.56 -0.84
CA LYS A 241 -3.17 17.12 -2.02
C LYS A 241 -1.95 16.29 -2.48
N ASN A 242 -1.43 15.45 -1.60
CA ASN A 242 -0.33 14.54 -1.86
C ASN A 242 -0.78 13.24 -2.56
N ILE A 243 -2.07 13.10 -2.89
CA ILE A 243 -2.59 11.99 -3.70
C ILE A 243 -2.74 12.47 -5.15
N VAL A 244 -1.97 11.86 -6.04
CA VAL A 244 -1.95 12.14 -7.48
C VAL A 244 -2.71 11.04 -8.19
N GLU A 245 -3.87 11.38 -8.76
CA GLU A 245 -4.62 10.48 -9.63
C GLU A 245 -4.08 10.58 -11.06
N VAL A 246 -3.50 9.49 -11.58
CA VAL A 246 -3.04 9.45 -12.97
C VAL A 246 -4.22 9.22 -13.92
N ALA A 247 -4.25 10.01 -14.99
CA ALA A 247 -5.27 9.89 -16.04
C ALA A 247 -5.03 8.62 -16.88
N LYS A 248 -6.14 8.08 -17.46
CA LYS A 248 -6.05 6.99 -18.44
C LYS A 248 -5.30 7.41 -19.69
#